data_afb8d7d425000a7b535ae0141acfe951
#
_entry.id   afb8d7d425000a7b535ae0141acfe951
#
_cell.length_a   1.000
_cell.length_b   1.000
_cell.length_c   1.000
_cell.angle_alpha   90.00
_cell.angle_beta   90.00
_cell.angle_gamma   90.00
#
_symmetry.space_group_name_H-M   'P 1'
#
loop_
_entity.id
_entity.type
_entity.pdbx_description
1 polymer ?
#
loop_
_entity_poly.entity_id
_entity_poly.type
_entity_poly.pdbx_seq_one_letter_code
_entity_poly.pdbx_strand_id
1 'polypeptide(L)'
;MNGLNEVNNKPLKKTRKPINVSWIWDVLIIVVLLIGAWFRFTGLDWDTGYHLHPDERFLTMVETAIRPVEHLSDYFSTSTSTLNPNNLGYTFYVYGTLPIFIVRYVGEWLGQTGYDQIHLVGRAVSGAFDLGTILFIFLIGRKLYKNSKLGLLAALFSAMAVLQIQISHYFTVDNVANFFAYAAIYVAVCIMMAESKPHNPDQEPVFIPLWKRLFLSGGHIGKYLVFGALFGLALASKVSIYALAALLPLAAVIYYSKLPKDTRGNESLLIWRNLVLAGILAFIVFRICQPYAFLGPGFFDIKINQAWIASLKELATISSGEVDVPYALQWARRPITFALENLVKWGLGIPLGILGFFGFLWMGWRTIKGDWQKHLLIWGWTAFILITQSMNWVRSMRYLLPLYPAMCLIASWAIFKLWENGAGAVRKITTLHVNWRRLLAVIAAVVTIAGSAGWALAFTNIYTKPVTRVAASEWIYENISGAIRLPIAGEDGKTVHQSLAYQNTATLSMDQPYVYGFIAQADEELTGVTLEHVLFSYSLDQTASYPA
;
A
#
# COMPACT_ATOMS: atom_id res chain seq x y z
N MET A 1 -76.50 -0.31 44.98
CA MET A 1 -75.75 -1.60 45.05
C MET A 1 -74.43 -1.41 44.29
N ASN A 2 -73.40 -1.56 45.03
CA ASN A 2 -72.04 -1.20 44.68
C ASN A 2 -71.43 -2.18 43.66
N GLY A 3 -70.76 -1.69 42.63
CA GLY A 3 -69.85 -2.44 41.77
C GLY A 3 -68.53 -1.70 41.71
N LEU A 4 -67.59 -2.09 42.60
CA LEU A 4 -66.24 -1.61 42.69
C LEU A 4 -65.45 -2.18 41.52
N ASN A 5 -64.91 -1.32 40.62
CA ASN A 5 -63.91 -1.67 39.65
C ASN A 5 -62.56 -1.82 40.35
N GLU A 6 -62.05 -3.03 40.50
CA GLU A 6 -60.69 -3.31 40.86
C GLU A 6 -59.76 -2.88 39.74
N VAL A 7 -59.00 -1.81 39.97
CA VAL A 7 -57.87 -1.38 39.11
C VAL A 7 -56.70 -2.33 39.36
N ASN A 8 -56.46 -3.19 38.41
CA ASN A 8 -55.38 -4.19 38.39
C ASN A 8 -54.04 -3.48 38.14
N ASN A 9 -53.40 -3.00 39.22
CA ASN A 9 -52.07 -2.40 39.20
C ASN A 9 -50.99 -3.50 39.01
N LYS A 10 -50.75 -3.94 37.78
CA LYS A 10 -49.52 -4.71 37.46
C LYS A 10 -48.32 -3.76 37.44
N PRO A 11 -47.28 -4.03 38.22
CA PRO A 11 -46.07 -3.20 38.22
C PRO A 11 -45.42 -3.24 36.83
N LEU A 12 -45.26 -2.04 36.21
CA LEU A 12 -44.50 -1.86 34.99
C LEU A 12 -43.09 -2.42 35.21
N LYS A 13 -42.77 -3.53 34.56
CA LYS A 13 -41.36 -4.05 34.46
C LYS A 13 -40.51 -2.93 33.85
N LYS A 14 -39.67 -2.30 34.67
CA LYS A 14 -38.60 -1.41 34.20
C LYS A 14 -37.77 -2.20 33.21
N THR A 15 -37.99 -2.01 31.92
CA THR A 15 -37.08 -2.53 30.87
C THR A 15 -35.75 -1.80 31.03
N ARG A 16 -34.74 -2.54 31.51
CA ARG A 16 -33.36 -2.04 31.53
C ARG A 16 -33.02 -1.62 30.10
N LYS A 17 -32.66 -0.34 29.90
CA LYS A 17 -32.15 0.11 28.61
C LYS A 17 -30.98 -0.79 28.24
N PRO A 18 -30.95 -1.36 27.02
CA PRO A 18 -29.84 -2.20 26.61
C PRO A 18 -28.56 -1.37 26.73
N ILE A 19 -27.56 -1.93 27.40
CA ILE A 19 -26.22 -1.32 27.51
C ILE A 19 -25.72 -1.13 26.07
N ASN A 20 -25.42 0.11 25.71
CA ASN A 20 -24.85 0.39 24.40
C ASN A 20 -23.41 -0.13 24.37
N VAL A 21 -23.22 -1.34 23.87
CA VAL A 21 -21.93 -2.03 23.74
C VAL A 21 -21.15 -1.67 22.47
N SER A 22 -21.54 -0.59 21.79
CA SER A 22 -20.89 -0.18 20.52
C SER A 22 -19.39 0.12 20.69
N TRP A 23 -18.96 0.61 21.86
CA TRP A 23 -17.56 0.90 22.19
C TRP A 23 -16.66 -0.34 22.17
N ILE A 24 -17.19 -1.54 22.38
CA ILE A 24 -16.41 -2.79 22.33
C ILE A 24 -15.75 -2.97 20.96
N TRP A 25 -16.44 -2.60 19.87
CA TRP A 25 -15.88 -2.71 18.52
C TRP A 25 -14.75 -1.70 18.30
N ASP A 26 -14.83 -0.54 18.96
CA ASP A 26 -13.81 0.49 18.89
C ASP A 26 -12.54 0.07 19.70
N VAL A 27 -12.70 -0.70 20.77
CA VAL A 27 -11.58 -1.33 21.51
C VAL A 27 -10.99 -2.51 20.72
N LEU A 28 -11.84 -3.36 20.14
CA LEU A 28 -11.37 -4.53 19.38
C LEU A 28 -10.62 -4.15 18.11
N ILE A 29 -10.95 -3.04 17.44
CA ILE A 29 -10.13 -2.57 16.32
C ILE A 29 -8.75 -2.13 16.76
N ILE A 30 -8.60 -1.55 17.96
CA ILE A 30 -7.28 -1.21 18.49
C ILE A 30 -6.44 -2.49 18.67
N VAL A 31 -7.04 -3.57 19.20
CA VAL A 31 -6.35 -4.87 19.32
C VAL A 31 -5.91 -5.40 17.95
N VAL A 32 -6.77 -5.31 16.94
CA VAL A 32 -6.41 -5.71 15.58
C VAL A 32 -5.28 -4.86 15.01
N LEU A 33 -5.29 -3.54 15.27
CA LEU A 33 -4.20 -2.65 14.84
C LEU A 33 -2.89 -2.96 15.57
N LEU A 34 -2.92 -3.33 16.85
CA LEU A 34 -1.73 -3.77 17.59
C LEU A 34 -1.17 -5.08 17.04
N ILE A 35 -2.02 -6.05 16.69
CA ILE A 35 -1.61 -7.27 15.99
C ILE A 35 -0.99 -6.91 14.63
N GLY A 36 -1.65 -6.03 13.86
CA GLY A 36 -1.15 -5.54 12.59
C GLY A 36 0.19 -4.82 12.72
N ALA A 37 0.37 -4.01 13.76
CA ALA A 37 1.62 -3.32 14.05
C ALA A 37 2.75 -4.30 14.35
N TRP A 38 2.48 -5.32 15.16
CA TRP A 38 3.46 -6.36 15.44
C TRP A 38 3.97 -7.02 14.15
N PHE A 39 3.07 -7.40 13.24
CA PHE A 39 3.46 -7.98 11.95
C PHE A 39 4.29 -7.02 11.08
N ARG A 40 4.10 -5.71 11.17
CA ARG A 40 4.73 -4.71 10.28
C ARG A 40 6.03 -4.13 10.80
N PHE A 41 6.22 -4.19 12.12
CA PHE A 41 7.41 -3.61 12.75
C PHE A 41 8.39 -4.66 13.29
N THR A 42 8.03 -5.95 13.25
CA THR A 42 8.93 -7.04 13.66
C THR A 42 10.03 -7.21 12.62
N GLY A 43 11.29 -7.05 13.02
CA GLY A 43 12.44 -7.21 12.14
C GLY A 43 12.54 -6.11 11.07
N LEU A 44 12.32 -4.85 11.46
CA LEU A 44 12.31 -3.72 10.51
C LEU A 44 13.64 -3.57 9.76
N ASP A 45 14.79 -3.85 10.43
CA ASP A 45 16.11 -3.91 9.81
C ASP A 45 16.48 -5.34 9.37
N TRP A 46 15.60 -5.95 8.55
CA TRP A 46 15.67 -7.35 8.14
C TRP A 46 16.89 -7.66 7.25
N ASP A 47 17.44 -6.69 6.57
CA ASP A 47 18.55 -6.84 5.64
C ASP A 47 19.86 -6.24 6.17
N THR A 48 19.88 -5.86 7.45
CA THR A 48 21.07 -5.34 8.16
C THR A 48 21.80 -4.21 7.40
N GLY A 49 21.02 -3.30 6.80
CA GLY A 49 21.53 -2.14 6.06
C GLY A 49 22.06 -2.43 4.66
N TYR A 50 21.91 -3.66 4.12
CA TYR A 50 22.37 -3.98 2.76
C TYR A 50 21.48 -3.46 1.63
N HIS A 51 20.36 -2.84 1.92
CA HIS A 51 19.42 -2.27 0.95
C HIS A 51 19.07 -3.25 -0.19
N LEU A 52 18.64 -4.46 0.17
CA LEU A 52 18.44 -5.56 -0.78
C LEU A 52 17.25 -5.38 -1.71
N HIS A 53 16.28 -4.51 -1.37
CA HIS A 53 15.16 -4.18 -2.24
C HIS A 53 15.55 -3.04 -3.20
N PRO A 54 15.50 -3.25 -4.54
CA PRO A 54 16.06 -2.29 -5.51
C PRO A 54 15.37 -0.92 -5.48
N ASP A 55 14.03 -0.88 -5.37
CA ASP A 55 13.30 0.40 -5.31
C ASP A 55 13.57 1.15 -4.01
N GLU A 56 13.70 0.42 -2.88
CA GLU A 56 14.07 1.00 -1.59
C GLU A 56 15.47 1.59 -1.65
N ARG A 57 16.44 0.86 -2.20
CA ARG A 57 17.80 1.37 -2.39
C ARG A 57 17.78 2.68 -3.18
N PHE A 58 17.05 2.71 -4.29
CA PHE A 58 16.94 3.91 -5.11
C PHE A 58 16.31 5.07 -4.32
N LEU A 59 15.20 4.83 -3.61
CA LEU A 59 14.56 5.85 -2.80
C LEU A 59 15.46 6.32 -1.65
N THR A 60 16.23 5.43 -1.01
CA THR A 60 17.21 5.77 0.02
C THR A 60 18.29 6.70 -0.53
N MET A 61 18.82 6.40 -1.73
CA MET A 61 19.78 7.29 -2.40
C MET A 61 19.18 8.67 -2.69
N VAL A 62 17.94 8.72 -3.15
CA VAL A 62 17.21 9.98 -3.36
C VAL A 62 17.04 10.75 -2.05
N GLU A 63 16.60 10.07 -0.99
CA GLU A 63 16.37 10.69 0.33
C GLU A 63 17.62 11.29 0.94
N THR A 64 18.78 10.65 0.78
CA THR A 64 20.05 11.19 1.28
C THR A 64 20.52 12.40 0.48
N ALA A 65 20.10 12.52 -0.76
CA ALA A 65 20.49 13.63 -1.62
C ALA A 65 19.57 14.85 -1.48
N ILE A 66 18.22 14.66 -1.39
CA ILE A 66 17.27 15.77 -1.25
C ILE A 66 17.42 16.45 0.12
N ARG A 67 17.09 17.75 0.19
CA ARG A 67 17.14 18.54 1.42
C ARG A 67 15.94 19.48 1.49
N PRO A 68 15.40 19.76 2.70
CA PRO A 68 14.40 20.81 2.90
C PRO A 68 14.83 22.13 2.27
N VAL A 69 13.88 22.83 1.67
CA VAL A 69 14.15 24.15 1.09
C VAL A 69 14.28 25.19 2.20
N GLU A 70 15.17 26.16 2.00
CA GLU A 70 15.37 27.27 2.95
C GLU A 70 14.24 28.30 2.85
N HIS A 71 13.75 28.55 1.63
CA HIS A 71 12.66 29.47 1.38
C HIS A 71 11.48 28.79 0.69
N LEU A 72 10.26 29.16 1.07
CA LEU A 72 9.04 28.59 0.48
C LEU A 72 8.93 28.85 -1.04
N SER A 73 9.53 29.94 -1.54
CA SER A 73 9.63 30.24 -2.98
C SER A 73 10.33 29.11 -3.75
N ASP A 74 11.36 28.51 -3.16
CA ASP A 74 12.20 27.51 -3.79
C ASP A 74 11.49 26.16 -3.93
N TYR A 75 10.47 25.95 -3.09
CA TYR A 75 9.66 24.73 -3.14
C TYR A 75 9.01 24.50 -4.51
N PHE A 76 8.51 25.57 -5.16
CA PHE A 76 7.87 25.47 -6.46
C PHE A 76 8.82 25.72 -7.64
N SER A 77 10.08 26.03 -7.38
CA SER A 77 11.09 26.27 -8.41
C SER A 77 11.68 24.93 -8.89
N THR A 78 11.08 24.35 -9.92
CA THR A 78 11.44 23.00 -10.40
C THR A 78 12.90 22.88 -10.82
N SER A 79 13.51 23.95 -11.36
CA SER A 79 14.91 23.93 -11.82
C SER A 79 15.96 24.09 -10.71
N THR A 80 15.58 24.57 -9.53
CA THR A 80 16.57 24.92 -8.47
C THR A 80 16.27 24.28 -7.13
N SER A 81 15.06 23.73 -6.93
CA SER A 81 14.66 23.14 -5.64
C SER A 81 15.56 21.97 -5.23
N THR A 82 16.04 22.01 -4.01
CA THR A 82 16.82 20.94 -3.36
C THR A 82 15.97 19.69 -3.02
N LEU A 83 14.65 19.80 -3.07
CA LEU A 83 13.72 18.68 -2.91
C LEU A 83 13.42 17.96 -4.23
N ASN A 84 13.86 18.51 -5.38
CA ASN A 84 13.62 17.89 -6.68
C ASN A 84 14.71 16.85 -7.01
N PRO A 85 14.39 15.56 -7.06
CA PRO A 85 15.37 14.53 -7.38
C PRO A 85 16.10 14.75 -8.71
N ASN A 86 15.42 15.31 -9.71
CA ASN A 86 16.02 15.53 -11.03
C ASN A 86 17.20 16.53 -10.98
N ASN A 87 17.17 17.49 -10.06
CA ASN A 87 18.26 18.47 -9.88
C ASN A 87 19.51 17.85 -9.23
N LEU A 88 19.37 16.65 -8.66
CA LEU A 88 20.40 15.94 -7.92
C LEU A 88 20.92 14.69 -8.66
N GLY A 89 20.70 14.64 -9.97
CA GLY A 89 21.19 13.57 -10.85
C GLY A 89 20.22 12.41 -11.08
N TYR A 90 19.06 12.37 -10.42
CA TYR A 90 18.07 11.31 -10.59
C TYR A 90 17.10 11.67 -11.72
N THR A 91 17.57 11.65 -12.96
CA THR A 91 16.82 12.11 -14.14
C THR A 91 15.61 11.22 -14.48
N PHE A 92 15.69 9.92 -14.20
CA PHE A 92 14.56 8.99 -14.31
C PHE A 92 13.91 8.80 -12.93
N TYR A 93 13.00 9.72 -12.56
CA TYR A 93 12.24 9.66 -11.32
C TYR A 93 10.75 9.51 -11.61
N VAL A 94 10.19 8.34 -11.30
CA VAL A 94 8.81 7.92 -11.65
C VAL A 94 7.87 7.82 -10.45
N TYR A 95 8.39 8.01 -9.26
CA TYR A 95 7.62 7.94 -8.02
C TYR A 95 6.94 9.27 -7.71
N GLY A 96 5.92 9.23 -6.85
CA GLY A 96 5.35 10.46 -6.30
C GLY A 96 6.31 11.14 -5.32
N THR A 97 6.26 12.47 -5.24
CA THR A 97 7.12 13.23 -4.33
C THR A 97 6.59 13.28 -2.90
N LEU A 98 5.28 13.14 -2.69
CA LEU A 98 4.69 13.19 -1.35
C LEU A 98 5.30 12.15 -0.38
N PRO A 99 5.49 10.86 -0.71
CA PRO A 99 6.09 9.90 0.20
C PRO A 99 7.53 10.24 0.58
N ILE A 100 8.36 10.69 -0.37
CA ILE A 100 9.73 11.09 -0.07
C ILE A 100 9.78 12.35 0.79
N PHE A 101 8.89 13.31 0.58
CA PHE A 101 8.81 14.48 1.45
C PHE A 101 8.43 14.11 2.88
N ILE A 102 7.45 13.21 3.06
CA ILE A 102 7.07 12.73 4.40
C ILE A 102 8.27 12.07 5.08
N VAL A 103 8.96 11.16 4.40
CA VAL A 103 10.09 10.43 4.97
C VAL A 103 11.26 11.38 5.27
N ARG A 104 11.57 12.30 4.35
CA ARG A 104 12.64 13.28 4.57
C ARG A 104 12.37 14.17 5.79
N TYR A 105 11.17 14.76 5.90
CA TYR A 105 10.86 15.63 7.04
C TYR A 105 10.77 14.85 8.35
N VAL A 106 10.29 13.62 8.36
CA VAL A 106 10.32 12.75 9.55
C VAL A 106 11.76 12.40 9.92
N GLY A 107 12.60 12.09 8.93
CA GLY A 107 14.04 11.82 9.11
C GLY A 107 14.77 13.02 9.71
N GLU A 108 14.52 14.25 9.23
CA GLU A 108 15.05 15.49 9.80
C GLU A 108 14.62 15.68 11.27
N TRP A 109 13.34 15.46 11.54
CA TRP A 109 12.80 15.57 12.90
C TRP A 109 13.43 14.56 13.86
N LEU A 110 13.74 13.35 13.38
CA LEU A 110 14.37 12.28 14.18
C LEU A 110 15.91 12.37 14.20
N GLY A 111 16.53 13.21 13.36
CA GLY A 111 17.97 13.23 13.17
C GLY A 111 18.52 12.00 12.44
N GLN A 112 17.68 11.32 11.64
CA GLN A 112 17.99 10.08 10.94
C GLN A 112 17.91 10.27 9.42
N THR A 113 18.82 11.07 8.87
CA THR A 113 18.87 11.41 7.44
C THR A 113 20.00 10.72 6.66
N GLY A 114 20.87 9.97 7.36
CA GLY A 114 21.96 9.20 6.76
C GLY A 114 21.47 8.00 5.95
N TYR A 115 22.30 7.52 5.03
CA TYR A 115 22.01 6.40 4.15
C TYR A 115 21.60 5.14 4.92
N ASP A 116 22.30 4.83 6.00
CA ASP A 116 22.05 3.64 6.82
C ASP A 116 20.88 3.79 7.81
N GLN A 117 20.19 4.94 7.81
CA GLN A 117 19.14 5.25 8.78
C GLN A 117 17.80 5.58 8.11
N ILE A 118 17.82 6.40 7.04
CA ILE A 118 16.61 6.96 6.44
C ILE A 118 15.66 5.88 5.88
N HIS A 119 16.20 4.74 5.41
CA HIS A 119 15.38 3.62 4.96
C HIS A 119 14.54 3.01 6.09
N LEU A 120 15.06 2.98 7.33
CA LEU A 120 14.30 2.50 8.49
C LEU A 120 13.13 3.45 8.81
N VAL A 121 13.35 4.77 8.69
CA VAL A 121 12.28 5.77 8.79
C VAL A 121 11.24 5.51 7.70
N GLY A 122 11.67 5.28 6.46
CA GLY A 122 10.79 4.96 5.32
C GLY A 122 9.97 3.69 5.54
N ARG A 123 10.57 2.61 6.07
CA ARG A 123 9.88 1.36 6.43
C ARG A 123 8.86 1.60 7.55
N ALA A 124 9.22 2.36 8.59
CA ALA A 124 8.32 2.70 9.68
C ALA A 124 7.11 3.51 9.19
N VAL A 125 7.33 4.50 8.33
CA VAL A 125 6.27 5.28 7.66
C VAL A 125 5.38 4.35 6.82
N SER A 126 5.97 3.47 6.00
CA SER A 126 5.24 2.50 5.18
C SER A 126 4.31 1.61 6.04
N GLY A 127 4.81 1.06 7.15
CA GLY A 127 4.03 0.26 8.09
C GLY A 127 2.89 1.04 8.75
N ALA A 128 3.15 2.28 9.16
CA ALA A 128 2.15 3.15 9.79
C ALA A 128 1.00 3.49 8.83
N PHE A 129 1.29 3.78 7.55
CA PHE A 129 0.27 4.03 6.53
C PHE A 129 -0.57 2.78 6.22
N ASP A 130 0.03 1.59 6.22
CA ASP A 130 -0.75 0.37 6.03
C ASP A 130 -1.66 0.06 7.24
N LEU A 131 -1.26 0.36 8.47
CA LEU A 131 -2.15 0.31 9.64
C LEU A 131 -3.36 1.24 9.48
N GLY A 132 -3.16 2.42 8.91
CA GLY A 132 -4.25 3.31 8.54
C GLY A 132 -5.19 2.70 7.50
N THR A 133 -4.65 1.94 6.53
CA THR A 133 -5.45 1.19 5.55
C THR A 133 -6.32 0.13 6.22
N ILE A 134 -5.79 -0.61 7.19
CA ILE A 134 -6.55 -1.59 7.99
C ILE A 134 -7.70 -0.91 8.73
N LEU A 135 -7.47 0.26 9.32
CA LEU A 135 -8.52 1.04 9.97
C LEU A 135 -9.62 1.44 8.98
N PHE A 136 -9.27 1.91 7.79
CA PHE A 136 -10.27 2.28 6.79
C PHE A 136 -11.09 1.08 6.30
N ILE A 137 -10.52 -0.11 6.22
CA ILE A 137 -11.29 -1.33 5.90
C ILE A 137 -12.33 -1.64 6.97
N PHE A 138 -11.97 -1.50 8.26
CA PHE A 138 -12.96 -1.59 9.34
C PHE A 138 -14.10 -0.59 9.17
N LEU A 139 -13.76 0.68 8.94
CA LEU A 139 -14.72 1.77 8.81
C LEU A 139 -15.62 1.58 7.58
N ILE A 140 -15.07 1.13 6.45
CA ILE A 140 -15.83 0.80 5.23
C ILE A 140 -16.83 -0.33 5.51
N GLY A 141 -16.36 -1.43 6.09
CA GLY A 141 -17.22 -2.58 6.43
C GLY A 141 -18.34 -2.20 7.37
N ARG A 142 -18.02 -1.45 8.45
CA ARG A 142 -18.99 -0.93 9.42
C ARG A 142 -20.02 0.00 8.76
N LYS A 143 -19.58 0.92 7.90
CA LYS A 143 -20.46 1.91 7.25
C LYS A 143 -21.33 1.30 6.17
N LEU A 144 -20.71 0.54 5.25
CA LEU A 144 -21.37 -0.01 4.06
C LEU A 144 -22.38 -1.10 4.40
N TYR A 145 -22.03 -1.99 5.32
CA TYR A 145 -22.86 -3.13 5.72
C TYR A 145 -23.61 -2.91 7.04
N LYS A 146 -23.43 -1.75 7.70
CA LYS A 146 -23.99 -1.45 9.03
C LYS A 146 -23.67 -2.57 10.04
N ASN A 147 -22.48 -3.18 9.92
CA ASN A 147 -22.06 -4.34 10.69
C ASN A 147 -20.60 -4.21 11.13
N SER A 148 -20.40 -3.86 12.42
CA SER A 148 -19.06 -3.72 12.99
C SER A 148 -18.28 -5.04 13.06
N LYS A 149 -18.97 -6.19 13.23
CA LYS A 149 -18.34 -7.51 13.25
C LYS A 149 -17.73 -7.85 11.91
N LEU A 150 -18.45 -7.55 10.82
CA LEU A 150 -17.97 -7.71 9.46
C LEU A 150 -16.74 -6.83 9.20
N GLY A 151 -16.81 -5.56 9.59
CA GLY A 151 -15.67 -4.64 9.47
C GLY A 151 -14.45 -5.11 10.26
N LEU A 152 -14.64 -5.59 11.49
CA LEU A 152 -13.56 -6.09 12.34
C LEU A 152 -12.90 -7.35 11.75
N LEU A 153 -13.67 -8.29 11.24
CA LEU A 153 -13.13 -9.49 10.59
C LEU A 153 -12.35 -9.14 9.32
N ALA A 154 -12.85 -8.18 8.54
CA ALA A 154 -12.15 -7.68 7.35
C ALA A 154 -10.80 -7.01 7.72
N ALA A 155 -10.79 -6.20 8.77
CA ALA A 155 -9.56 -5.60 9.30
C ALA A 155 -8.57 -6.65 9.81
N LEU A 156 -9.05 -7.70 10.49
CA LEU A 156 -8.20 -8.80 10.97
C LEU A 156 -7.58 -9.56 9.78
N PHE A 157 -8.34 -9.84 8.72
CA PHE A 157 -7.80 -10.44 7.50
C PHE A 157 -6.76 -9.54 6.84
N SER A 158 -7.00 -8.22 6.75
CA SER A 158 -6.05 -7.25 6.21
C SER A 158 -4.79 -7.14 7.08
N ALA A 159 -4.92 -7.23 8.40
CA ALA A 159 -3.78 -7.26 9.32
C ALA A 159 -2.86 -8.47 9.08
N MET A 160 -3.42 -9.61 8.68
CA MET A 160 -2.72 -10.88 8.40
C MET A 160 -2.40 -11.11 6.91
N ALA A 161 -2.78 -10.21 6.00
CA ALA A 161 -2.49 -10.35 4.58
C ALA A 161 -0.99 -10.19 4.30
N VAL A 162 -0.35 -11.26 3.82
CA VAL A 162 1.11 -11.35 3.72
C VAL A 162 1.71 -10.30 2.79
N LEU A 163 1.07 -9.99 1.64
CA LEU A 163 1.62 -8.94 0.78
C LEU A 163 1.61 -7.57 1.46
N GLN A 164 0.58 -7.25 2.26
CA GLN A 164 0.54 -5.99 3.02
C GLN A 164 1.66 -5.96 4.08
N ILE A 165 1.90 -7.09 4.76
CA ILE A 165 3.03 -7.24 5.69
C ILE A 165 4.34 -7.03 4.95
N GLN A 166 4.53 -7.68 3.80
CA GLN A 166 5.75 -7.59 3.01
C GLN A 166 6.05 -6.15 2.55
N ILE A 167 5.08 -5.48 1.96
CA ILE A 167 5.28 -4.10 1.45
C ILE A 167 5.54 -3.12 2.60
N SER A 168 5.04 -3.41 3.81
CA SER A 168 5.32 -2.59 5.00
C SER A 168 6.78 -2.69 5.48
N HIS A 169 7.51 -3.75 5.11
CA HIS A 169 8.93 -3.90 5.40
C HIS A 169 9.86 -3.25 4.36
N TYR A 170 9.27 -2.54 3.41
CA TYR A 170 10.03 -1.82 2.39
C TYR A 170 9.67 -0.34 2.41
N PHE A 171 10.68 0.50 2.26
CA PHE A 171 10.46 1.90 1.93
C PHE A 171 10.05 2.01 0.47
N THR A 172 8.74 2.03 0.22
CA THR A 172 8.14 2.24 -1.10
C THR A 172 6.96 3.18 -1.01
N VAL A 173 6.56 3.75 -2.14
CA VAL A 173 5.43 4.70 -2.21
C VAL A 173 4.05 4.02 -2.14
N ASP A 174 4.02 2.68 -2.25
CA ASP A 174 2.80 1.90 -2.45
C ASP A 174 1.82 2.00 -1.28
N ASN A 175 2.30 1.84 -0.04
CA ASN A 175 1.45 1.89 1.16
C ASN A 175 0.89 3.29 1.42
N VAL A 176 1.66 4.33 1.13
CA VAL A 176 1.19 5.72 1.26
C VAL A 176 0.05 6.00 0.27
N ALA A 177 0.23 5.60 -1.00
CA ALA A 177 -0.81 5.72 -2.03
C ALA A 177 -2.06 4.90 -1.68
N ASN A 178 -1.88 3.67 -1.19
CA ASN A 178 -2.95 2.76 -0.82
C ASN A 178 -3.78 3.30 0.36
N PHE A 179 -3.13 3.87 1.37
CA PHE A 179 -3.81 4.53 2.48
C PHE A 179 -4.72 5.66 2.03
N PHE A 180 -4.22 6.59 1.22
CA PHE A 180 -5.04 7.69 0.71
C PHE A 180 -6.15 7.19 -0.21
N ALA A 181 -5.91 6.12 -0.97
CA ALA A 181 -6.95 5.48 -1.77
C ALA A 181 -8.07 4.91 -0.90
N TYR A 182 -7.76 4.17 0.16
CA TYR A 182 -8.79 3.61 1.05
C TYR A 182 -9.49 4.65 1.92
N ALA A 183 -8.80 5.72 2.29
CA ALA A 183 -9.42 6.89 2.89
C ALA A 183 -10.45 7.54 1.94
N ALA A 184 -10.08 7.72 0.66
CA ALA A 184 -10.99 8.24 -0.37
C ALA A 184 -12.16 7.28 -0.64
N ILE A 185 -11.93 5.96 -0.72
CA ILE A 185 -12.99 4.94 -0.85
C ILE A 185 -13.96 5.01 0.34
N TYR A 186 -13.46 5.19 1.56
CA TYR A 186 -14.33 5.37 2.73
C TYR A 186 -15.22 6.61 2.59
N VAL A 187 -14.68 7.72 2.12
CA VAL A 187 -15.44 8.95 1.87
C VAL A 187 -16.46 8.72 0.75
N ALA A 188 -16.12 8.02 -0.33
CA ALA A 188 -17.05 7.62 -1.39
C ALA A 188 -18.20 6.77 -0.84
N VAL A 189 -17.92 5.82 0.06
CA VAL A 189 -18.95 5.05 0.79
C VAL A 189 -19.82 5.97 1.65
N CYS A 190 -19.25 6.99 2.30
CA CYS A 190 -20.02 7.96 3.07
C CYS A 190 -20.92 8.86 2.20
N ILE A 191 -20.53 9.12 0.94
CA ILE A 191 -21.36 9.83 -0.04
C ILE A 191 -22.51 8.94 -0.49
N MET A 192 -22.23 7.73 -0.98
CA MET A 192 -23.25 6.82 -1.48
C MET A 192 -24.26 6.36 -0.41
N MET A 193 -23.87 6.43 0.87
CA MET A 193 -24.71 6.08 2.03
C MET A 193 -25.32 7.31 2.71
N ALA A 194 -25.18 8.49 2.11
CA ALA A 194 -25.78 9.71 2.66
C ALA A 194 -27.31 9.64 2.55
N GLU A 195 -27.96 10.22 3.55
CA GLU A 195 -29.42 10.36 3.57
C GLU A 195 -29.80 11.70 2.94
N SER A 196 -30.81 11.70 2.10
CA SER A 196 -31.45 12.93 1.64
C SER A 196 -32.16 13.58 2.81
N LYS A 197 -32.07 14.91 2.93
CA LYS A 197 -32.95 15.62 3.87
C LYS A 197 -34.37 15.41 3.42
N PRO A 198 -35.31 15.02 4.31
CA PRO A 198 -36.71 14.90 3.93
C PRO A 198 -37.18 16.26 3.43
N HIS A 199 -37.84 16.25 2.29
CA HIS A 199 -38.57 17.41 1.80
C HIS A 199 -39.75 17.65 2.77
N ASN A 200 -39.78 18.82 3.40
CA ASN A 200 -40.94 19.19 4.21
C ASN A 200 -42.01 19.75 3.24
N PRO A 201 -43.09 19.04 2.98
CA PRO A 201 -44.11 19.48 2.03
C PRO A 201 -44.83 20.78 2.45
N ASP A 202 -44.74 21.13 3.74
CA ASP A 202 -45.37 22.32 4.31
C ASP A 202 -44.54 23.60 4.18
N GLN A 203 -43.28 23.49 3.67
CA GLN A 203 -42.47 24.65 3.36
C GLN A 203 -42.70 25.10 1.92
N GLU A 204 -43.30 26.27 1.74
CA GLU A 204 -43.40 26.92 0.43
C GLU A 204 -42.00 26.94 -0.23
N PRO A 205 -41.92 26.67 -1.55
CA PRO A 205 -40.66 26.69 -2.26
C PRO A 205 -40.08 28.12 -2.25
N VAL A 206 -39.25 28.41 -1.27
CA VAL A 206 -38.51 29.66 -1.26
C VAL A 206 -37.64 29.72 -2.52
N PHE A 207 -37.95 30.67 -3.40
CA PHE A 207 -37.15 30.90 -4.60
C PHE A 207 -35.75 31.35 -4.20
N ILE A 208 -34.83 30.38 -4.17
CA ILE A 208 -33.41 30.65 -3.94
C ILE A 208 -32.75 30.86 -5.30
N PRO A 209 -32.20 32.04 -5.61
CA PRO A 209 -31.49 32.28 -6.86
C PRO A 209 -30.38 31.24 -7.11
N LEU A 210 -30.15 30.88 -8.38
CA LEU A 210 -29.21 29.82 -8.78
C LEU A 210 -27.82 30.02 -8.15
N TRP A 211 -27.31 31.24 -8.13
CA TRP A 211 -26.02 31.57 -7.54
C TRP A 211 -25.98 31.31 -6.01
N LYS A 212 -27.06 31.62 -5.27
CA LYS A 212 -27.16 31.26 -3.84
C LYS A 212 -27.18 29.75 -3.64
N ARG A 213 -27.89 29.01 -4.50
CA ARG A 213 -27.89 27.54 -4.46
C ARG A 213 -26.51 26.96 -4.71
N LEU A 214 -25.75 27.54 -5.65
CA LEU A 214 -24.40 27.10 -5.96
C LEU A 214 -23.39 27.38 -4.84
N PHE A 215 -23.55 28.48 -4.09
CA PHE A 215 -22.56 28.89 -3.09
C PHE A 215 -22.96 28.56 -1.63
N LEU A 216 -24.25 28.52 -1.30
CA LEU A 216 -24.71 28.44 0.09
C LEU A 216 -25.36 27.09 0.49
N SER A 217 -25.83 26.30 -0.45
CA SER A 217 -26.50 25.04 -0.07
C SER A 217 -25.49 23.89 0.06
N GLY A 218 -25.52 23.24 1.23
CA GLY A 218 -24.47 22.32 1.67
C GLY A 218 -24.34 20.97 0.96
N GLY A 219 -25.30 20.43 0.22
CA GLY A 219 -25.27 19.18 -0.58
C GLY A 219 -24.13 18.17 -0.33
N HIS A 220 -23.77 17.91 0.94
CA HIS A 220 -22.64 17.05 1.32
C HIS A 220 -21.25 17.51 0.79
N ILE A 221 -21.09 18.79 0.38
CA ILE A 221 -19.88 19.32 -0.24
C ILE A 221 -18.58 18.94 0.48
N GLY A 222 -18.58 18.97 1.83
CA GLY A 222 -17.40 18.62 2.61
C GLY A 222 -16.87 17.21 2.31
N LYS A 223 -17.75 16.24 2.07
CA LYS A 223 -17.32 14.87 1.71
C LYS A 223 -16.66 14.84 0.33
N TYR A 224 -17.21 15.58 -0.66
CA TYR A 224 -16.64 15.67 -1.99
C TYR A 224 -15.27 16.35 -1.96
N LEU A 225 -15.11 17.42 -1.18
CA LEU A 225 -13.84 18.12 -1.01
C LEU A 225 -12.80 17.20 -0.32
N VAL A 226 -13.19 16.50 0.74
CA VAL A 226 -12.28 15.54 1.40
C VAL A 226 -11.87 14.41 0.45
N PHE A 227 -12.79 13.88 -0.37
CA PHE A 227 -12.41 12.93 -1.42
C PHE A 227 -11.41 13.53 -2.40
N GLY A 228 -11.66 14.76 -2.88
CA GLY A 228 -10.76 15.47 -3.80
C GLY A 228 -9.36 15.63 -3.22
N ALA A 229 -9.26 16.07 -1.97
CA ALA A 229 -7.98 16.21 -1.27
C ALA A 229 -7.24 14.85 -1.15
N LEU A 230 -7.93 13.80 -0.70
CA LEU A 230 -7.36 12.46 -0.56
C LEU A 230 -6.94 11.86 -1.91
N PHE A 231 -7.71 12.11 -2.96
CA PHE A 231 -7.34 11.69 -4.32
C PHE A 231 -6.10 12.43 -4.82
N GLY A 232 -5.99 13.74 -4.58
CA GLY A 232 -4.79 14.51 -4.89
C GLY A 232 -3.55 13.99 -4.17
N LEU A 233 -3.66 13.64 -2.88
CA LEU A 233 -2.59 13.01 -2.08
C LEU A 233 -2.22 11.62 -2.62
N ALA A 234 -3.21 10.80 -3.01
CA ALA A 234 -2.97 9.49 -3.61
C ALA A 234 -2.20 9.60 -4.93
N LEU A 235 -2.60 10.53 -5.81
CA LEU A 235 -1.91 10.79 -7.08
C LEU A 235 -0.48 11.31 -6.86
N ALA A 236 -0.27 12.20 -5.89
CA ALA A 236 1.04 12.71 -5.52
C ALA A 236 1.94 11.65 -4.87
N SER A 237 1.36 10.54 -4.41
CA SER A 237 2.09 9.37 -3.94
C SER A 237 2.41 8.38 -5.06
N LYS A 238 1.45 8.11 -5.94
CA LYS A 238 1.61 7.18 -7.07
C LYS A 238 0.61 7.46 -8.18
N VAL A 239 1.09 7.93 -9.32
CA VAL A 239 0.23 8.36 -10.44
C VAL A 239 -0.66 7.23 -10.97
N SER A 240 -0.18 5.98 -10.96
CA SER A 240 -0.93 4.82 -11.45
C SER A 240 -2.26 4.54 -10.72
N ILE A 241 -2.51 5.21 -9.58
CA ILE A 241 -3.79 5.11 -8.84
C ILE A 241 -4.92 5.99 -9.48
N TYR A 242 -4.67 6.63 -10.61
CA TYR A 242 -5.59 7.58 -11.28
C TYR A 242 -7.03 7.07 -11.44
N ALA A 243 -7.22 5.75 -11.60
CA ALA A 243 -8.53 5.14 -11.73
C ALA A 243 -9.45 5.35 -10.51
N LEU A 244 -8.87 5.69 -9.35
CA LEU A 244 -9.61 6.07 -8.14
C LEU A 244 -10.57 7.25 -8.40
N ALA A 245 -10.25 8.13 -9.35
CA ALA A 245 -11.12 9.25 -9.76
C ALA A 245 -12.53 8.80 -10.13
N ALA A 246 -12.68 7.62 -10.76
CA ALA A 246 -13.98 7.09 -11.19
C ALA A 246 -14.91 6.72 -10.03
N LEU A 247 -14.36 6.48 -8.84
CA LEU A 247 -15.18 6.06 -7.69
C LEU A 247 -16.04 7.21 -7.12
N LEU A 248 -15.62 8.46 -7.26
CA LEU A 248 -16.43 9.60 -6.82
C LEU A 248 -17.71 9.80 -7.66
N PRO A 249 -17.65 9.88 -9.00
CA PRO A 249 -18.85 9.89 -9.84
C PRO A 249 -19.72 8.65 -9.61
N LEU A 250 -19.12 7.47 -9.48
CA LEU A 250 -19.86 6.23 -9.21
C LEU A 250 -20.61 6.31 -7.88
N ALA A 251 -19.99 6.78 -6.81
CA ALA A 251 -20.65 7.00 -5.52
C ALA A 251 -21.78 8.02 -5.62
N ALA A 252 -21.59 9.09 -6.39
CA ALA A 252 -22.61 10.10 -6.66
C ALA A 252 -23.81 9.53 -7.45
N VAL A 253 -23.57 8.69 -8.46
CA VAL A 253 -24.61 7.99 -9.22
C VAL A 253 -25.38 7.04 -8.31
N ILE A 254 -24.70 6.28 -7.46
CA ILE A 254 -25.36 5.39 -6.49
C ILE A 254 -26.22 6.20 -5.52
N TYR A 255 -25.70 7.31 -5.00
CA TYR A 255 -26.48 8.22 -4.14
C TYR A 255 -27.71 8.76 -4.87
N TYR A 256 -27.53 9.32 -6.07
CA TYR A 256 -28.60 9.88 -6.90
C TYR A 256 -29.71 8.86 -7.23
N SER A 257 -29.33 7.59 -7.49
CA SER A 257 -30.29 6.53 -7.80
C SER A 257 -31.25 6.21 -6.64
N LYS A 258 -30.85 6.50 -5.40
CA LYS A 258 -31.66 6.29 -4.18
C LYS A 258 -32.56 7.48 -3.85
N LEU A 259 -32.37 8.63 -4.50
CA LEU A 259 -33.14 9.83 -4.21
C LEU A 259 -34.59 9.71 -4.69
N PRO A 260 -35.56 10.28 -3.95
CA PRO A 260 -36.92 10.50 -4.42
C PRO A 260 -36.95 11.31 -5.72
N LYS A 261 -37.89 11.04 -6.60
CA LYS A 261 -37.96 11.67 -7.94
C LYS A 261 -38.08 13.20 -7.89
N ASP A 262 -38.81 13.71 -6.93
CA ASP A 262 -39.07 15.14 -6.67
C ASP A 262 -37.81 15.92 -6.25
N THR A 263 -36.86 15.29 -5.59
CA THR A 263 -35.62 15.93 -5.12
C THR A 263 -34.48 15.87 -6.13
N ARG A 264 -34.55 15.00 -7.14
CA ARG A 264 -33.47 14.73 -8.10
C ARG A 264 -32.97 15.93 -8.89
N GLY A 265 -33.90 16.81 -9.31
CA GLY A 265 -33.52 17.99 -10.10
C GLY A 265 -32.59 18.95 -9.35
N ASN A 266 -32.86 19.19 -8.08
CA ASN A 266 -32.05 20.07 -7.25
C ASN A 266 -30.70 19.41 -6.87
N GLU A 267 -30.75 18.14 -6.49
CA GLU A 267 -29.55 17.40 -6.09
C GLU A 267 -28.59 17.16 -7.26
N SER A 268 -29.08 16.99 -8.49
CA SER A 268 -28.20 16.80 -9.65
C SER A 268 -27.25 17.99 -9.87
N LEU A 269 -27.73 19.21 -9.76
CA LEU A 269 -26.90 20.41 -9.88
C LEU A 269 -25.83 20.48 -8.79
N LEU A 270 -26.22 20.15 -7.54
CA LEU A 270 -25.29 20.13 -6.41
C LEU A 270 -24.23 19.04 -6.56
N ILE A 271 -24.59 17.87 -7.06
CA ILE A 271 -23.66 16.78 -7.36
C ILE A 271 -22.63 17.24 -8.39
N TRP A 272 -23.06 17.82 -9.53
CA TRP A 272 -22.14 18.30 -10.55
C TRP A 272 -21.18 19.37 -10.02
N ARG A 273 -21.71 20.37 -9.29
CA ARG A 273 -20.87 21.37 -8.61
C ARG A 273 -19.82 20.72 -7.71
N ASN A 274 -20.25 19.77 -6.87
CA ASN A 274 -19.39 19.12 -5.90
C ASN A 274 -18.31 18.25 -6.57
N LEU A 275 -18.64 17.58 -7.68
CA LEU A 275 -17.67 16.85 -8.50
C LEU A 275 -16.60 17.79 -9.07
N VAL A 276 -17.02 18.94 -9.61
CA VAL A 276 -16.08 19.95 -10.15
C VAL A 276 -15.17 20.50 -9.05
N LEU A 277 -15.75 20.88 -7.91
CA LEU A 277 -14.98 21.41 -6.77
C LEU A 277 -14.02 20.38 -6.18
N ALA A 278 -14.42 19.11 -6.13
CA ALA A 278 -13.54 18.01 -5.72
C ALA A 278 -12.37 17.83 -6.69
N GLY A 279 -12.63 17.94 -8.01
CA GLY A 279 -11.58 17.90 -9.04
C GLY A 279 -10.60 19.06 -8.92
N ILE A 280 -11.10 20.28 -8.71
CA ILE A 280 -10.27 21.47 -8.48
C ILE A 280 -9.40 21.28 -7.23
N LEU A 281 -9.97 20.83 -6.12
CA LEU A 281 -9.21 20.60 -4.89
C LEU A 281 -8.19 19.47 -5.05
N ALA A 282 -8.52 18.40 -5.78
CA ALA A 282 -7.59 17.34 -6.10
C ALA A 282 -6.37 17.86 -6.89
N PHE A 283 -6.63 18.74 -7.87
CA PHE A 283 -5.57 19.39 -8.65
C PHE A 283 -4.69 20.30 -7.77
N ILE A 284 -5.29 21.13 -6.89
CA ILE A 284 -4.57 21.99 -5.97
C ILE A 284 -3.67 21.16 -5.05
N VAL A 285 -4.20 20.11 -4.44
CA VAL A 285 -3.44 19.23 -3.55
C VAL A 285 -2.33 18.51 -4.32
N PHE A 286 -2.62 18.01 -5.52
CA PHE A 286 -1.60 17.42 -6.38
C PHE A 286 -0.50 18.44 -6.74
N ARG A 287 -0.86 19.69 -7.10
CA ARG A 287 0.10 20.75 -7.39
C ARG A 287 1.01 21.07 -6.21
N ILE A 288 0.48 20.98 -4.99
CA ILE A 288 1.27 21.20 -3.76
C ILE A 288 2.18 19.99 -3.51
N CYS A 289 1.67 18.76 -3.58
CA CYS A 289 2.37 17.58 -3.13
C CYS A 289 3.22 16.89 -4.22
N GLN A 290 3.04 17.27 -5.50
CA GLN A 290 3.84 16.85 -6.66
C GLN A 290 4.29 18.09 -7.47
N PRO A 291 5.06 19.00 -6.84
CA PRO A 291 5.34 20.30 -7.44
C PRO A 291 6.12 20.20 -8.76
N TYR A 292 6.99 19.21 -8.89
CA TYR A 292 7.92 19.05 -10.03
C TYR A 292 7.30 18.35 -11.26
N ALA A 293 6.02 17.99 -11.18
CA ALA A 293 5.23 17.67 -12.36
C ALA A 293 4.97 18.92 -13.26
N PHE A 294 5.26 20.11 -12.74
CA PHE A 294 5.09 21.39 -13.40
C PHE A 294 6.43 22.14 -13.47
N LEU A 295 6.56 23.11 -14.40
CA LEU A 295 7.84 23.81 -14.61
C LEU A 295 8.17 24.82 -13.50
N GLY A 296 7.18 25.43 -12.84
CA GLY A 296 7.43 26.54 -11.92
C GLY A 296 7.88 27.83 -12.63
N PRO A 297 8.44 28.83 -11.93
CA PRO A 297 8.89 28.81 -10.54
C PRO A 297 7.81 29.08 -9.48
N GLY A 298 6.60 29.46 -9.83
CA GLY A 298 5.56 29.82 -8.86
C GLY A 298 4.46 28.77 -8.73
N PHE A 299 3.64 28.91 -7.70
CA PHE A 299 2.47 28.02 -7.48
C PHE A 299 1.50 28.05 -8.68
N PHE A 300 1.27 29.20 -9.28
CA PHE A 300 0.35 29.38 -10.41
C PHE A 300 0.94 28.99 -11.77
N ASP A 301 2.22 28.64 -11.81
CA ASP A 301 2.87 28.13 -12.99
C ASP A 301 2.52 26.65 -13.17
N ILE A 302 1.41 26.41 -13.87
CA ILE A 302 0.82 25.07 -14.08
C ILE A 302 1.23 24.43 -15.41
N LYS A 303 2.23 24.99 -16.13
CA LYS A 303 2.76 24.37 -17.35
C LYS A 303 3.44 23.04 -16.99
N ILE A 304 2.98 21.97 -17.65
CA ILE A 304 3.44 20.62 -17.36
C ILE A 304 4.91 20.45 -17.71
N ASN A 305 5.68 19.82 -16.82
CA ASN A 305 7.08 19.47 -17.02
C ASN A 305 7.20 18.27 -17.98
N GLN A 306 7.82 18.51 -19.16
CA GLN A 306 7.96 17.48 -20.19
C GLN A 306 8.92 16.35 -19.76
N ALA A 307 9.93 16.63 -18.92
CA ALA A 307 10.82 15.61 -18.39
C ALA A 307 10.06 14.62 -17.49
N TRP A 308 9.13 15.12 -16.66
CA TRP A 308 8.25 14.27 -15.86
C TRP A 308 7.34 13.38 -16.73
N ILE A 309 6.75 13.93 -17.78
CA ILE A 309 5.94 13.16 -18.75
C ILE A 309 6.80 12.12 -19.48
N ALA A 310 8.03 12.45 -19.85
CA ALA A 310 8.96 11.52 -20.52
C ALA A 310 9.26 10.32 -19.61
N SER A 311 9.57 10.55 -18.33
CA SER A 311 9.81 9.48 -17.35
C SER A 311 8.58 8.57 -17.19
N LEU A 312 7.36 9.12 -17.15
CA LEU A 312 6.14 8.31 -17.07
C LEU A 312 5.89 7.49 -18.34
N LYS A 313 6.19 8.03 -19.52
CA LYS A 313 6.08 7.30 -20.80
C LYS A 313 7.09 6.16 -20.84
N GLU A 314 8.34 6.41 -20.45
CA GLU A 314 9.38 5.39 -20.38
C GLU A 314 8.99 4.26 -19.44
N LEU A 315 8.47 4.58 -18.24
CA LEU A 315 7.94 3.58 -17.33
C LEU A 315 6.79 2.77 -17.95
N ALA A 316 5.89 3.43 -18.69
CA ALA A 316 4.79 2.75 -19.36
C ALA A 316 5.31 1.78 -20.44
N THR A 317 6.30 2.18 -21.24
CA THR A 317 6.95 1.36 -22.27
C THR A 317 7.66 0.14 -21.66
N ILE A 318 8.34 0.31 -20.52
CA ILE A 318 8.94 -0.80 -19.77
C ILE A 318 7.84 -1.75 -19.24
N SER A 319 6.73 -1.19 -18.73
CA SER A 319 5.63 -1.97 -18.15
C SER A 319 4.79 -2.70 -19.19
N SER A 320 4.75 -2.23 -20.44
CA SER A 320 4.06 -2.88 -21.58
C SER A 320 4.89 -4.01 -22.20
N GLY A 321 6.19 -4.07 -21.93
CA GLY A 321 7.12 -5.05 -22.52
C GLY A 321 7.63 -4.66 -23.91
N GLU A 322 7.48 -3.40 -24.30
CA GLU A 322 7.97 -2.88 -25.59
C GLU A 322 9.49 -2.64 -25.59
N VAL A 323 10.11 -2.59 -24.41
CA VAL A 323 11.56 -2.42 -24.25
C VAL A 323 12.15 -3.68 -23.62
N ASP A 324 13.23 -4.17 -24.23
CA ASP A 324 13.98 -5.31 -23.72
C ASP A 324 14.94 -4.86 -22.59
N VAL A 325 14.48 -4.97 -21.35
CA VAL A 325 15.28 -4.73 -20.15
C VAL A 325 15.49 -6.04 -19.40
N PRO A 326 16.73 -6.38 -18.99
CA PRO A 326 17.05 -7.69 -18.43
C PRO A 326 16.17 -8.11 -17.26
N TYR A 327 15.87 -7.20 -16.33
CA TYR A 327 15.03 -7.50 -15.17
C TYR A 327 13.56 -7.75 -15.54
N ALA A 328 13.12 -7.34 -16.72
CA ALA A 328 11.75 -7.54 -17.18
C ALA A 328 11.56 -8.90 -17.88
N LEU A 329 12.62 -9.59 -18.29
CA LEU A 329 12.55 -10.92 -18.93
C LEU A 329 11.86 -11.98 -18.06
N GLN A 330 11.88 -11.83 -16.73
CA GLN A 330 11.15 -12.72 -15.80
C GLN A 330 9.65 -12.79 -16.07
N TRP A 331 9.07 -11.80 -16.78
CA TRP A 331 7.64 -11.72 -17.11
C TRP A 331 7.29 -12.32 -18.46
N ALA A 332 8.28 -12.54 -19.34
CA ALA A 332 8.09 -12.88 -20.77
C ALA A 332 7.21 -14.10 -21.04
N ARG A 333 7.18 -15.08 -20.14
CA ARG A 333 6.42 -16.33 -20.33
C ARG A 333 5.35 -16.56 -19.25
N ARG A 334 5.00 -15.52 -18.48
CA ARG A 334 4.02 -15.68 -17.40
C ARG A 334 2.59 -15.66 -17.97
N PRO A 335 1.74 -16.65 -17.60
CA PRO A 335 0.36 -16.66 -18.06
C PRO A 335 -0.46 -15.53 -17.41
N ILE A 336 -1.60 -15.16 -18.01
CA ILE A 336 -2.52 -14.14 -17.47
C ILE A 336 -3.02 -14.51 -16.06
N THR A 337 -3.09 -15.80 -15.73
CA THR A 337 -3.49 -16.31 -14.40
C THR A 337 -2.43 -16.10 -13.33
N PHE A 338 -1.18 -15.75 -13.71
CA PHE A 338 -0.06 -15.63 -12.79
C PHE A 338 -0.35 -14.65 -11.64
N ALA A 339 -0.94 -13.49 -11.95
CA ALA A 339 -1.31 -12.50 -10.94
C ALA A 339 -2.33 -13.07 -9.93
N LEU A 340 -3.36 -13.76 -10.42
CA LEU A 340 -4.40 -14.39 -9.59
C LEU A 340 -3.82 -15.54 -8.75
N GLU A 341 -2.98 -16.38 -9.34
CA GLU A 341 -2.35 -17.50 -8.62
C GLU A 341 -1.49 -17.00 -7.46
N ASN A 342 -0.68 -15.97 -7.70
CA ASN A 342 0.15 -15.38 -6.65
C ASN A 342 -0.66 -14.65 -5.58
N LEU A 343 -1.74 -13.98 -5.99
CA LEU A 343 -2.69 -13.37 -5.06
C LEU A 343 -3.22 -14.41 -4.06
N VAL A 344 -3.68 -15.56 -4.58
CA VAL A 344 -4.32 -16.62 -3.77
C VAL A 344 -3.29 -17.40 -2.96
N LYS A 345 -2.18 -17.84 -3.60
CA LYS A 345 -1.20 -18.73 -2.96
C LYS A 345 -0.33 -18.02 -1.93
N TRP A 346 0.18 -16.84 -2.32
CA TRP A 346 1.24 -16.15 -1.57
C TRP A 346 0.73 -14.90 -0.85
N GLY A 347 0.08 -14.00 -1.58
CA GLY A 347 -0.25 -12.67 -1.07
C GLY A 347 -1.32 -12.65 0.03
N LEU A 348 -2.41 -13.42 -0.13
CA LEU A 348 -3.45 -13.61 0.87
C LEU A 348 -3.26 -14.91 1.67
N GLY A 349 -2.57 -15.89 1.11
CA GLY A 349 -2.57 -17.26 1.58
C GLY A 349 -3.81 -18.02 1.11
N ILE A 350 -3.68 -19.35 0.96
CA ILE A 350 -4.68 -20.20 0.29
C ILE A 350 -6.10 -20.05 0.88
N PRO A 351 -6.34 -20.14 2.21
CA PRO A 351 -7.70 -20.06 2.73
C PRO A 351 -8.38 -18.72 2.47
N LEU A 352 -7.67 -17.62 2.74
CA LEU A 352 -8.20 -16.27 2.52
C LEU A 352 -8.34 -15.95 1.03
N GLY A 353 -7.37 -16.37 0.21
CA GLY A 353 -7.39 -16.17 -1.23
C GLY A 353 -8.58 -16.89 -1.90
N ILE A 354 -8.83 -18.16 -1.57
CA ILE A 354 -9.98 -18.91 -2.07
C ILE A 354 -11.30 -18.27 -1.62
N LEU A 355 -11.42 -17.94 -0.33
CA LEU A 355 -12.63 -17.33 0.21
C LEU A 355 -12.88 -15.94 -0.39
N GLY A 356 -11.83 -15.14 -0.55
CA GLY A 356 -11.91 -13.81 -1.18
C GLY A 356 -12.33 -13.91 -2.65
N PHE A 357 -11.76 -14.83 -3.41
CA PHE A 357 -12.12 -15.03 -4.81
C PHE A 357 -13.56 -15.58 -4.98
N PHE A 358 -13.95 -16.57 -4.17
CA PHE A 358 -15.34 -17.02 -4.13
C PHE A 358 -16.30 -15.87 -3.77
N GLY A 359 -15.96 -15.08 -2.74
CA GLY A 359 -16.73 -13.91 -2.35
C GLY A 359 -16.81 -12.86 -3.46
N PHE A 360 -15.72 -12.65 -4.21
CA PHE A 360 -15.68 -11.73 -5.35
C PHE A 360 -16.65 -12.16 -6.47
N LEU A 361 -16.66 -13.43 -6.85
CA LEU A 361 -17.59 -13.96 -7.84
C LEU A 361 -19.04 -13.88 -7.33
N TRP A 362 -19.27 -14.24 -6.08
CA TRP A 362 -20.61 -14.17 -5.47
C TRP A 362 -21.12 -12.73 -5.36
N MET A 363 -20.27 -11.79 -4.93
CA MET A 363 -20.64 -10.37 -4.86
C MET A 363 -20.94 -9.79 -6.25
N GLY A 364 -20.17 -10.18 -7.28
CA GLY A 364 -20.42 -9.81 -8.66
C GLY A 364 -21.78 -10.31 -9.16
N TRP A 365 -22.08 -11.58 -8.89
CA TRP A 365 -23.40 -12.15 -9.20
C TRP A 365 -24.54 -11.38 -8.51
N ARG A 366 -24.38 -11.04 -7.23
CA ARG A 366 -25.37 -10.24 -6.48
C ARG A 366 -25.52 -8.84 -7.06
N THR A 367 -24.42 -8.23 -7.48
CA THR A 367 -24.42 -6.91 -8.15
C THR A 367 -25.27 -6.94 -9.41
N ILE A 368 -25.09 -7.96 -10.26
CA ILE A 368 -25.88 -8.15 -11.49
C ILE A 368 -27.36 -8.43 -11.17
N LYS A 369 -27.67 -9.16 -10.10
CA LYS A 369 -29.01 -9.53 -9.68
C LYS A 369 -29.80 -8.42 -8.95
N GLY A 370 -29.25 -7.19 -8.85
CA GLY A 370 -29.96 -6.02 -8.35
C GLY A 370 -29.36 -5.35 -7.11
N ASP A 371 -28.41 -5.96 -6.42
CA ASP A 371 -27.75 -5.36 -5.23
C ASP A 371 -26.63 -4.38 -5.60
N TRP A 372 -26.60 -3.88 -6.84
CA TRP A 372 -25.51 -3.05 -7.37
C TRP A 372 -25.26 -1.78 -6.55
N GLN A 373 -26.30 -1.15 -6.02
CA GLN A 373 -26.19 0.04 -5.17
C GLN A 373 -25.37 -0.21 -3.89
N LYS A 374 -25.22 -1.47 -3.48
CA LYS A 374 -24.49 -1.85 -2.27
C LYS A 374 -23.08 -2.36 -2.57
N HIS A 375 -22.90 -3.03 -3.70
CA HIS A 375 -21.69 -3.79 -3.95
C HIS A 375 -20.80 -3.21 -5.05
N LEU A 376 -21.38 -2.48 -6.03
CA LEU A 376 -20.68 -2.07 -7.24
C LEU A 376 -19.40 -1.26 -6.97
N LEU A 377 -19.39 -0.39 -5.95
CA LEU A 377 -18.22 0.44 -5.65
C LEU A 377 -17.00 -0.41 -5.26
N ILE A 378 -17.16 -1.33 -4.31
CA ILE A 378 -16.06 -2.19 -3.84
C ILE A 378 -15.75 -3.28 -4.86
N TRP A 379 -16.77 -3.93 -5.40
CA TRP A 379 -16.59 -4.97 -6.40
C TRP A 379 -15.97 -4.43 -7.69
N GLY A 380 -16.45 -3.28 -8.17
CA GLY A 380 -15.95 -2.63 -9.37
C GLY A 380 -14.49 -2.19 -9.25
N TRP A 381 -14.09 -1.62 -8.10
CA TRP A 381 -12.71 -1.31 -7.80
C TRP A 381 -11.83 -2.56 -7.86
N THR A 382 -12.26 -3.62 -7.18
CA THR A 382 -11.53 -4.90 -7.13
C THR A 382 -11.40 -5.52 -8.52
N ALA A 383 -12.51 -5.56 -9.29
CA ALA A 383 -12.53 -6.09 -10.66
C ALA A 383 -11.61 -5.28 -11.58
N PHE A 384 -11.67 -3.95 -11.52
CA PHE A 384 -10.83 -3.08 -12.34
C PHE A 384 -9.34 -3.35 -12.10
N ILE A 385 -8.90 -3.33 -10.84
CA ILE A 385 -7.49 -3.57 -10.51
C ILE A 385 -7.07 -5.00 -10.92
N LEU A 386 -7.90 -6.01 -10.60
CA LEU A 386 -7.60 -7.40 -10.96
C LEU A 386 -7.42 -7.58 -12.47
N ILE A 387 -8.35 -7.06 -13.26
CA ILE A 387 -8.33 -7.21 -14.72
C ILE A 387 -7.14 -6.44 -15.31
N THR A 388 -7.01 -5.15 -15.00
CA THR A 388 -5.97 -4.31 -15.61
C THR A 388 -4.57 -4.79 -15.26
N GLN A 389 -4.32 -5.14 -13.99
CA GLN A 389 -2.99 -5.61 -13.57
C GLN A 389 -2.67 -7.04 -14.03
N SER A 390 -3.67 -7.90 -14.24
CA SER A 390 -3.46 -9.23 -14.82
C SER A 390 -3.17 -9.17 -16.33
N MET A 391 -3.69 -8.15 -17.02
CA MET A 391 -3.46 -7.94 -18.46
C MET A 391 -2.12 -7.26 -18.74
N ASN A 392 -1.52 -6.56 -17.78
CA ASN A 392 -0.21 -5.94 -17.96
C ASN A 392 0.86 -7.01 -18.22
N TRP A 393 1.90 -6.63 -18.96
CA TRP A 393 3.04 -7.50 -19.19
C TRP A 393 3.84 -7.72 -17.90
N VAL A 394 4.13 -6.67 -17.14
CA VAL A 394 4.71 -6.78 -15.79
C VAL A 394 3.62 -7.15 -14.79
N ARG A 395 3.58 -8.42 -14.39
CA ARG A 395 2.57 -8.99 -13.48
C ARG A 395 3.04 -9.09 -12.03
N SER A 396 3.66 -8.02 -11.53
CA SER A 396 4.13 -7.98 -10.14
C SER A 396 2.96 -8.01 -9.15
N MET A 397 3.08 -8.84 -8.10
CA MET A 397 2.10 -8.88 -7.01
C MET A 397 1.90 -7.52 -6.34
N ARG A 398 2.95 -6.71 -6.27
CA ARG A 398 2.92 -5.35 -5.69
C ARG A 398 1.91 -4.44 -6.39
N TYR A 399 1.73 -4.58 -7.70
CA TYR A 399 0.76 -3.77 -8.45
C TYR A 399 -0.70 -4.11 -8.12
N LEU A 400 -0.93 -5.28 -7.53
CA LEU A 400 -2.24 -5.69 -7.02
C LEU A 400 -2.51 -5.18 -5.59
N LEU A 401 -1.56 -4.51 -4.92
CA LEU A 401 -1.74 -4.07 -3.52
C LEU A 401 -3.08 -3.35 -3.28
N PRO A 402 -3.57 -2.45 -4.19
CA PRO A 402 -4.82 -1.75 -3.95
C PRO A 402 -6.08 -2.63 -3.92
N LEU A 403 -6.00 -3.89 -4.31
CA LEU A 403 -7.15 -4.80 -4.22
C LEU A 403 -7.16 -5.67 -2.95
N TYR A 404 -5.99 -5.85 -2.27
CA TYR A 404 -5.89 -6.76 -1.11
C TYR A 404 -6.85 -6.40 0.03
N PRO A 405 -6.92 -5.14 0.50
CA PRO A 405 -7.85 -4.79 1.55
C PRO A 405 -9.32 -5.00 1.14
N ALA A 406 -9.67 -4.74 -0.13
CA ALA A 406 -11.02 -5.00 -0.65
C ALA A 406 -11.33 -6.49 -0.68
N MET A 407 -10.38 -7.35 -1.06
CA MET A 407 -10.54 -8.82 -1.01
C MET A 407 -10.77 -9.31 0.41
N CYS A 408 -10.10 -8.75 1.41
CA CYS A 408 -10.33 -9.04 2.83
C CYS A 408 -11.76 -8.66 3.26
N LEU A 409 -12.26 -7.50 2.79
CA LEU A 409 -13.64 -7.07 3.02
C LEU A 409 -14.65 -7.99 2.34
N ILE A 410 -14.40 -8.40 1.11
CA ILE A 410 -15.24 -9.30 0.32
C ILE A 410 -15.28 -10.69 0.95
N ALA A 411 -14.14 -11.21 1.42
CA ALA A 411 -14.08 -12.49 2.14
C ALA A 411 -14.91 -12.45 3.43
N SER A 412 -14.75 -11.38 4.22
CA SER A 412 -15.56 -11.17 5.43
C SER A 412 -17.05 -11.10 5.09
N TRP A 413 -17.43 -10.34 4.05
CA TRP A 413 -18.81 -10.26 3.58
C TRP A 413 -19.37 -11.64 3.20
N ALA A 414 -18.60 -12.48 2.52
CA ALA A 414 -19.03 -13.82 2.13
C ALA A 414 -19.37 -14.69 3.34
N ILE A 415 -18.56 -14.67 4.40
CA ILE A 415 -18.83 -15.37 5.66
C ILE A 415 -20.14 -14.90 6.28
N PHE A 416 -20.31 -13.58 6.44
CA PHE A 416 -21.53 -13.03 7.03
C PHE A 416 -22.78 -13.31 6.18
N LYS A 417 -22.64 -13.32 4.86
CA LYS A 417 -23.74 -13.64 3.95
C LYS A 417 -24.13 -15.12 4.00
N LEU A 418 -23.16 -16.02 4.14
CA LEU A 418 -23.43 -17.45 4.42
C LEU A 418 -24.18 -17.62 5.74
N TRP A 419 -23.77 -16.90 6.77
CA TRP A 419 -24.42 -16.93 8.09
C TRP A 419 -25.88 -16.43 8.03
N GLU A 420 -26.12 -15.30 7.39
CA GLU A 420 -27.47 -14.71 7.21
C GLU A 420 -28.39 -15.66 6.41
N ASN A 421 -27.92 -16.18 5.30
CA ASN A 421 -28.68 -17.10 4.46
C ASN A 421 -28.99 -18.44 5.16
N GLY A 422 -28.33 -18.73 6.26
CA GLY A 422 -28.60 -19.87 7.11
C GLY A 422 -29.85 -19.76 7.97
N ALA A 423 -30.44 -18.58 8.13
CA ALA A 423 -31.55 -18.35 9.06
C ALA A 423 -32.82 -19.21 8.78
N GLY A 424 -33.01 -19.72 7.54
CA GLY A 424 -34.12 -20.61 7.16
C GLY A 424 -33.71 -22.04 6.75
N ALA A 425 -32.42 -22.36 6.77
CA ALA A 425 -31.91 -23.62 6.21
C ALA A 425 -31.57 -24.63 7.32
N VAL A 426 -32.58 -25.12 8.02
CA VAL A 426 -32.42 -26.18 9.03
C VAL A 426 -32.62 -27.54 8.36
N ARG A 427 -31.64 -28.43 8.43
CA ARG A 427 -31.75 -29.83 8.00
C ARG A 427 -31.67 -30.74 9.21
N LYS A 428 -32.63 -31.63 9.33
CA LYS A 428 -32.64 -32.65 10.39
C LYS A 428 -31.61 -33.73 10.03
N ILE A 429 -30.58 -33.89 10.84
CA ILE A 429 -29.62 -34.97 10.74
C ILE A 429 -29.76 -35.75 12.06
N THR A 430 -30.36 -36.95 11.97
CA THR A 430 -30.70 -37.80 13.13
C THR A 430 -31.59 -37.05 14.13
N THR A 431 -31.16 -36.85 15.37
CA THR A 431 -31.85 -36.12 16.43
C THR A 431 -31.47 -34.66 16.53
N LEU A 432 -30.42 -34.19 15.79
CA LEU A 432 -29.89 -32.85 15.84
C LEU A 432 -30.41 -32.01 14.66
N HIS A 433 -30.95 -30.83 14.95
CA HIS A 433 -31.30 -29.82 13.97
C HIS A 433 -30.09 -28.93 13.68
N VAL A 434 -29.27 -29.29 12.69
CA VAL A 434 -28.07 -28.55 12.32
C VAL A 434 -28.36 -27.57 11.19
N ASN A 435 -28.06 -26.31 11.42
CA ASN A 435 -28.07 -25.31 10.36
C ASN A 435 -26.72 -25.37 9.58
N TRP A 436 -26.68 -26.19 8.53
CA TRP A 436 -25.47 -26.48 7.77
C TRP A 436 -24.81 -25.22 7.17
N ARG A 437 -25.58 -24.19 6.79
CA ARG A 437 -25.02 -22.93 6.24
C ARG A 437 -24.33 -22.11 7.31
N ARG A 438 -24.87 -22.05 8.54
CA ARG A 438 -24.20 -21.41 9.66
C ARG A 438 -22.95 -22.19 10.08
N LEU A 439 -23.05 -23.51 10.10
CA LEU A 439 -21.86 -24.35 10.37
C LEU A 439 -20.77 -24.10 9.33
N LEU A 440 -21.12 -24.06 8.04
CA LEU A 440 -20.18 -23.75 6.96
C LEU A 440 -19.57 -22.35 7.13
N ALA A 441 -20.35 -21.33 7.52
CA ALA A 441 -19.84 -20.01 7.78
C ALA A 441 -18.84 -19.98 8.95
N VAL A 442 -19.10 -20.73 10.04
CA VAL A 442 -18.18 -20.86 11.17
C VAL A 442 -16.90 -21.59 10.74
N ILE A 443 -17.02 -22.72 10.04
CA ILE A 443 -15.86 -23.48 9.53
C ILE A 443 -15.02 -22.58 8.61
N ALA A 444 -15.64 -21.86 7.67
CA ALA A 444 -14.94 -20.95 6.78
C ALA A 444 -14.23 -19.84 7.56
N ALA A 445 -14.88 -19.26 8.57
CA ALA A 445 -14.25 -18.25 9.43
C ALA A 445 -13.04 -18.82 10.17
N VAL A 446 -13.19 -19.95 10.87
CA VAL A 446 -12.12 -20.56 11.67
C VAL A 446 -10.95 -20.98 10.79
N VAL A 447 -11.20 -21.68 9.69
CA VAL A 447 -10.14 -22.14 8.75
C VAL A 447 -9.41 -20.93 8.15
N THR A 448 -10.14 -19.89 7.77
CA THR A 448 -9.51 -18.71 7.17
C THR A 448 -8.70 -17.92 8.23
N ILE A 449 -9.22 -17.72 9.44
CA ILE A 449 -8.48 -17.03 10.50
C ILE A 449 -7.21 -17.82 10.87
N ALA A 450 -7.35 -19.12 11.14
CA ALA A 450 -6.22 -19.97 11.54
C ALA A 450 -5.16 -20.07 10.42
N GLY A 451 -5.60 -20.28 9.19
CA GLY A 451 -4.72 -20.37 8.03
C GLY A 451 -4.01 -19.04 7.72
N SER A 452 -4.73 -17.91 7.79
CA SER A 452 -4.12 -16.59 7.59
C SER A 452 -3.15 -16.23 8.72
N ALA A 453 -3.50 -16.52 9.98
CA ALA A 453 -2.60 -16.30 11.10
C ALA A 453 -1.33 -17.16 10.99
N GLY A 454 -1.47 -18.46 10.70
CA GLY A 454 -0.33 -19.35 10.50
C GLY A 454 0.56 -18.90 9.35
N TRP A 455 -0.04 -18.45 8.22
CA TRP A 455 0.70 -17.96 7.06
C TRP A 455 1.42 -16.63 7.35
N ALA A 456 0.75 -15.68 8.03
CA ALA A 456 1.34 -14.41 8.44
C ALA A 456 2.50 -14.62 9.42
N LEU A 457 2.34 -15.52 10.41
CA LEU A 457 3.40 -15.85 11.37
C LEU A 457 4.60 -16.50 10.67
N ALA A 458 4.36 -17.47 9.78
CA ALA A 458 5.42 -18.13 9.02
C ALA A 458 6.18 -17.14 8.14
N PHE A 459 5.45 -16.21 7.51
CA PHE A 459 6.07 -15.19 6.67
C PHE A 459 6.86 -14.17 7.50
N THR A 460 6.30 -13.65 8.59
CA THR A 460 6.98 -12.66 9.45
C THR A 460 8.25 -13.23 10.07
N ASN A 461 8.30 -14.55 10.30
CA ASN A 461 9.49 -15.22 10.83
C ASN A 461 10.72 -15.09 9.92
N ILE A 462 10.56 -14.78 8.62
CA ILE A 462 11.70 -14.52 7.73
C ILE A 462 12.48 -13.25 8.13
N TYR A 463 11.79 -12.27 8.70
CA TYR A 463 12.39 -10.99 9.13
C TYR A 463 13.10 -11.08 10.49
N THR A 464 12.98 -12.21 11.20
CA THR A 464 13.66 -12.46 12.47
C THR A 464 14.89 -13.34 12.31
N LYS A 465 15.23 -13.72 11.08
CA LYS A 465 16.37 -14.58 10.75
C LYS A 465 17.29 -13.85 9.78
N PRO A 466 18.61 -14.17 9.78
CA PRO A 466 19.51 -13.63 8.77
C PRO A 466 19.01 -13.91 7.35
N VAL A 467 19.09 -12.93 6.50
CA VAL A 467 18.72 -13.07 5.08
C VAL A 467 19.71 -14.03 4.41
N THR A 468 19.19 -15.02 3.70
CA THR A 468 20.01 -16.08 3.09
C THR A 468 21.09 -15.53 2.13
N ARG A 469 20.81 -14.42 1.43
CA ARG A 469 21.80 -13.75 0.56
C ARG A 469 22.96 -13.14 1.37
N VAL A 470 22.65 -12.50 2.49
CA VAL A 470 23.66 -11.93 3.39
C VAL A 470 24.49 -13.05 4.00
N ALA A 471 23.83 -14.03 4.63
CA ALA A 471 24.49 -15.17 5.24
C ALA A 471 25.36 -15.97 4.23
N ALA A 472 24.90 -16.12 2.99
CA ALA A 472 25.69 -16.76 1.94
C ALA A 472 26.94 -15.93 1.56
N SER A 473 26.80 -14.60 1.47
CA SER A 473 27.93 -13.71 1.20
C SER A 473 28.97 -13.74 2.33
N GLU A 474 28.51 -13.66 3.58
CA GLU A 474 29.35 -13.79 4.76
C GLU A 474 30.09 -15.13 4.76
N TRP A 475 29.36 -16.24 4.54
CA TRP A 475 29.96 -17.55 4.44
C TRP A 475 31.00 -17.66 3.30
N ILE A 476 30.71 -17.06 2.12
CA ILE A 476 31.64 -17.03 1.00
C ILE A 476 32.93 -16.28 1.39
N TYR A 477 32.77 -15.09 2.02
CA TYR A 477 33.94 -14.30 2.44
C TYR A 477 34.77 -14.99 3.52
N GLU A 478 34.16 -15.77 4.40
CA GLU A 478 34.81 -16.49 5.47
C GLU A 478 35.47 -17.79 4.99
N ASN A 479 34.86 -18.50 4.03
CA ASN A 479 35.22 -19.88 3.70
C ASN A 479 35.81 -20.06 2.30
N ILE A 480 35.53 -19.15 1.36
CA ILE A 480 36.08 -19.23 0.00
C ILE A 480 37.19 -18.19 -0.13
N SER A 481 38.39 -18.69 -0.46
CA SER A 481 39.53 -17.84 -0.70
C SER A 481 39.26 -16.85 -1.83
N GLY A 482 39.38 -15.56 -1.55
CA GLY A 482 39.38 -14.53 -2.58
C GLY A 482 40.65 -14.62 -3.44
N ALA A 483 40.64 -13.90 -4.57
CA ALA A 483 41.82 -13.80 -5.44
C ALA A 483 43.01 -13.12 -4.73
N ILE A 484 42.78 -12.37 -3.67
CA ILE A 484 43.78 -11.67 -2.88
C ILE A 484 43.66 -12.14 -1.43
N ARG A 485 44.74 -12.68 -0.89
CA ARG A 485 44.85 -13.07 0.53
C ARG A 485 45.93 -12.25 1.21
N LEU A 486 45.61 -11.76 2.40
CA LEU A 486 46.53 -11.04 3.26
C LEU A 486 46.92 -11.96 4.43
N PRO A 487 48.14 -12.50 4.48
CA PRO A 487 48.66 -13.17 5.67
C PRO A 487 49.01 -12.11 6.73
N ILE A 488 48.37 -12.19 7.88
CA ILE A 488 48.57 -11.31 9.03
C ILE A 488 49.18 -12.15 10.14
N ALA A 489 50.36 -11.73 10.65
CA ALA A 489 51.06 -12.45 11.71
C ALA A 489 50.50 -12.03 13.06
N GLY A 490 49.97 -12.98 13.83
CA GLY A 490 49.45 -12.76 15.17
C GLY A 490 50.54 -12.80 16.25
N GLU A 491 50.26 -12.16 17.40
CA GLU A 491 51.19 -12.16 18.55
C GLU A 491 51.49 -13.57 19.09
N ASP A 492 50.59 -14.54 18.81
CA ASP A 492 50.75 -15.96 19.18
C ASP A 492 51.61 -16.76 18.17
N GLY A 493 52.17 -16.10 17.17
CA GLY A 493 53.00 -16.71 16.11
C GLY A 493 52.20 -17.46 15.04
N LYS A 494 50.84 -17.37 15.08
CA LYS A 494 49.96 -17.95 14.05
C LYS A 494 49.70 -16.90 12.97
N THR A 495 49.69 -17.32 11.71
CA THR A 495 49.29 -16.47 10.60
C THR A 495 47.80 -16.63 10.33
N VAL A 496 47.09 -15.53 10.40
CA VAL A 496 45.69 -15.45 9.99
C VAL A 496 45.63 -14.99 8.54
N HIS A 497 44.87 -15.68 7.70
CA HIS A 497 44.66 -15.32 6.31
C HIS A 497 43.35 -14.57 6.13
N GLN A 498 43.39 -13.25 5.95
CA GLN A 498 42.24 -12.45 5.61
C GLN A 498 42.07 -12.45 4.08
N SER A 499 40.94 -12.99 3.60
CA SER A 499 40.56 -12.90 2.19
C SER A 499 39.88 -11.55 1.93
N LEU A 500 40.35 -10.84 0.89
CA LEU A 500 39.67 -9.62 0.42
C LEU A 500 38.48 -9.99 -0.48
N ALA A 501 37.52 -9.09 -0.55
CA ALA A 501 36.33 -9.28 -1.38
C ALA A 501 36.71 -9.61 -2.83
N TYR A 502 36.07 -10.63 -3.40
CA TYR A 502 36.33 -11.09 -4.76
C TYR A 502 35.98 -10.00 -5.77
N GLN A 503 36.96 -9.56 -6.55
CA GLN A 503 36.73 -8.72 -7.71
C GLN A 503 36.90 -9.57 -8.97
N ASN A 504 35.91 -9.55 -9.86
CA ASN A 504 35.89 -10.39 -11.06
C ASN A 504 37.11 -10.19 -11.98
N THR A 505 37.56 -8.96 -12.09
CA THR A 505 38.82 -8.60 -12.82
C THR A 505 39.35 -7.27 -12.31
N ALA A 506 40.67 -7.22 -12.07
CA ALA A 506 41.39 -5.97 -11.87
C ALA A 506 42.52 -5.93 -12.88
N THR A 507 42.63 -4.84 -13.62
CA THR A 507 43.75 -4.63 -14.55
C THR A 507 44.83 -3.89 -13.82
N LEU A 508 46.03 -4.51 -13.75
CA LEU A 508 47.24 -3.89 -13.21
C LEU A 508 48.06 -3.36 -14.36
N SER A 509 48.48 -2.11 -14.32
CA SER A 509 49.45 -1.55 -15.27
C SER A 509 50.59 -0.85 -14.52
N MET A 510 51.74 -0.73 -15.17
CA MET A 510 52.90 -0.06 -14.54
C MET A 510 52.65 1.42 -14.23
N ASP A 511 51.77 2.05 -15.00
CA ASP A 511 51.47 3.48 -14.89
C ASP A 511 50.26 3.82 -14.00
N GLN A 512 49.49 2.81 -13.59
CA GLN A 512 48.29 2.98 -12.76
C GLN A 512 48.27 1.94 -11.65
N PRO A 513 48.65 2.31 -10.41
CA PRO A 513 48.59 1.40 -9.28
C PRO A 513 47.13 1.04 -8.99
N TYR A 514 46.86 -0.24 -8.75
CA TYR A 514 45.59 -0.69 -8.24
C TYR A 514 45.52 -0.42 -6.74
N VAL A 515 44.61 0.44 -6.34
CA VAL A 515 44.38 0.79 -4.93
C VAL A 515 43.09 0.13 -4.44
N TYR A 516 43.20 -0.70 -3.42
CA TYR A 516 42.09 -1.35 -2.78
C TYR A 516 42.09 -1.03 -1.28
N GLY A 517 40.99 -0.37 -0.82
CA GLY A 517 40.79 -0.08 0.60
C GLY A 517 40.09 -1.26 1.29
N PHE A 518 40.59 -1.68 2.42
CA PHE A 518 39.99 -2.72 3.24
C PHE A 518 40.09 -2.37 4.73
N ILE A 519 39.27 -3.00 5.56
CA ILE A 519 39.40 -2.94 7.02
C ILE A 519 40.10 -4.19 7.48
N ALA A 520 41.24 -4.02 8.17
CA ALA A 520 41.96 -5.13 8.76
C ALA A 520 41.12 -5.77 9.88
N GLN A 521 41.05 -7.10 9.91
CA GLN A 521 40.32 -7.87 10.93
C GLN A 521 41.10 -7.98 12.25
N ALA A 522 42.39 -7.66 12.26
CA ALA A 522 43.22 -7.63 13.44
C ALA A 522 44.23 -6.48 13.35
N ASP A 523 44.60 -5.91 14.51
CA ASP A 523 45.66 -4.90 14.66
C ASP A 523 47.02 -5.58 14.74
N GLU A 524 47.49 -6.15 13.61
CA GLU A 524 48.69 -6.97 13.55
C GLU A 524 49.50 -6.67 12.29
N GLU A 525 50.69 -7.27 12.14
CA GLU A 525 51.59 -6.99 11.04
C GLU A 525 51.18 -7.72 9.75
N LEU A 526 51.00 -6.99 8.65
CA LEU A 526 50.80 -7.56 7.33
C LEU A 526 52.11 -8.11 6.79
N THR A 527 52.23 -9.43 6.65
CA THR A 527 53.47 -10.10 6.23
C THR A 527 53.58 -10.34 4.73
N GLY A 528 52.51 -10.13 3.99
CA GLY A 528 52.54 -10.30 2.53
C GLY A 528 51.18 -10.09 1.86
N VAL A 529 51.17 -10.28 0.55
CA VAL A 529 49.95 -10.30 -0.29
C VAL A 529 50.06 -11.49 -1.24
N THR A 530 49.05 -12.39 -1.20
CA THR A 530 49.01 -13.54 -2.12
C THR A 530 47.98 -13.30 -3.21
N LEU A 531 48.41 -13.37 -4.47
CA LEU A 531 47.56 -13.31 -5.65
C LEU A 531 47.46 -14.72 -6.25
N GLU A 532 46.27 -15.33 -6.27
CA GLU A 532 46.09 -16.72 -6.73
C GLU A 532 46.02 -16.86 -8.25
N HIS A 533 45.48 -15.86 -8.95
CA HIS A 533 45.31 -15.89 -10.40
C HIS A 533 45.77 -14.58 -11.02
N VAL A 534 46.94 -14.62 -11.67
CA VAL A 534 47.49 -13.49 -12.41
C VAL A 534 47.57 -13.88 -13.90
N LEU A 535 46.82 -13.15 -14.73
CA LEU A 535 46.87 -13.31 -16.18
C LEU A 535 47.70 -12.17 -16.76
N PHE A 536 48.72 -12.49 -17.52
CA PHE A 536 49.50 -11.50 -18.24
C PHE A 536 48.97 -11.39 -19.67
N SER A 537 48.61 -10.17 -20.09
CA SER A 537 48.36 -9.87 -21.48
C SER A 537 49.49 -9.02 -22.01
N TYR A 538 50.12 -9.47 -23.09
CA TYR A 538 51.13 -8.68 -23.81
C TYR A 538 50.70 -8.51 -25.25
N SER A 539 50.99 -7.34 -25.81
CA SER A 539 50.79 -7.14 -27.25
C SER A 539 51.93 -7.83 -28.02
N LEU A 540 51.61 -8.51 -29.10
CA LEU A 540 52.55 -9.24 -29.93
C LEU A 540 53.65 -8.35 -30.58
N ASP A 541 53.59 -7.04 -30.42
CA ASP A 541 54.51 -6.08 -31.00
C ASP A 541 55.67 -5.65 -30.08
N GLN A 542 55.80 -6.21 -28.88
CA GLN A 542 56.89 -5.85 -27.99
C GLN A 542 57.85 -7.01 -27.79
N THR A 543 59.06 -6.85 -28.34
CA THR A 543 60.26 -7.69 -28.12
C THR A 543 60.94 -7.43 -26.78
N ALA A 544 60.23 -7.11 -25.73
CA ALA A 544 60.78 -6.91 -24.41
C ALA A 544 60.73 -8.21 -23.61
N SER A 545 61.90 -8.74 -23.24
CA SER A 545 62.03 -9.80 -22.26
C SER A 545 61.82 -9.22 -20.86
N TYR A 546 60.80 -9.69 -20.16
CA TYR A 546 60.57 -9.36 -18.74
C TYR A 546 61.35 -10.36 -17.88
N PRO A 547 62.10 -9.92 -16.88
CA PRO A 547 62.70 -10.84 -15.90
C PRO A 547 61.56 -11.49 -15.09
N ALA A 548 61.68 -12.80 -14.87
CA ALA A 548 60.79 -13.63 -14.08
C ALA A 548 60.77 -13.22 -12.61
#